data_63063bea52fa0e13be0db99af4270778
#
_entry.id   63063bea52fa0e13be0db99af4270778
#
_cell.length_a   1.000
_cell.length_b   1.000
_cell.length_c   1.000
_cell.angle_alpha   90.00
_cell.angle_beta   90.00
_cell.angle_gamma   90.00
#
_symmetry.space_group_name_H-M   'P 1'
#
loop_
_entity.id
_entity.type
_entity.pdbx_description
1 polymer ?
#
loop_
_entity_poly.entity_id
_entity_poly.type
_entity_poly.pdbx_seq_one_letter_code
_entity_poly.pdbx_strand_id
1 'polypeptide(L)'
;IRKAIKGKEDFLNALLGDLMKEPIRSTFKITNFDAKRLQLPDNSVDYVFTDPPYGDSVPYFEQSVIWNSWLQFVPDYQQEIVISDSNQRHKDIEAFEHDINSAFSEIRRVLKDNKYFSLTFHSLSGLEWKAVSNACVFNNFNVVDYEWLEQKTYPPRQLNRVKSIKGDVLVTFRKNPAPVHLRVCDDSQFIRIITEFITETIKKGITDTNAIMMAIMEWILRNMIIIGNVDVFTVLNNCFQLDKEGNWSIK
;
A
#
# COMPACT_ATOMS: atom_id res chain seq x y z
N ILE A 1 -4.45 23.98 14.61
CA ILE A 1 -3.23 24.79 14.81
C ILE A 1 -2.45 24.29 16.03
N ARG A 2 -3.02 24.22 17.28
CA ARG A 2 -2.28 23.79 18.49
C ARG A 2 -1.66 22.41 18.38
N LYS A 3 -2.34 21.40 17.78
CA LYS A 3 -1.78 20.05 17.55
C LYS A 3 -0.60 20.05 16.57
N ALA A 4 -0.66 20.87 15.53
CA ALA A 4 0.42 20.98 14.56
C ALA A 4 1.68 21.65 15.15
N ILE A 5 1.49 22.65 16.01
CA ILE A 5 2.60 23.30 16.72
C ILE A 5 3.27 22.30 17.67
N LYS A 6 2.47 21.56 18.46
CA LYS A 6 3.01 20.55 19.36
C LYS A 6 3.78 19.46 18.64
N GLY A 7 3.28 18.96 17.50
CA GLY A 7 3.99 17.97 16.70
C GLY A 7 5.35 18.46 16.18
N LYS A 8 5.46 19.76 15.83
CA LYS A 8 6.75 20.37 15.46
C LYS A 8 7.72 20.49 16.64
N GLU A 9 7.19 20.86 17.81
CA GLU A 9 7.99 20.94 19.04
C GLU A 9 8.49 19.54 19.45
N ASP A 10 7.62 18.53 19.42
CA ASP A 10 8.00 17.15 19.74
C ASP A 10 9.05 16.61 18.76
N PHE A 11 8.92 16.90 17.45
CA PHE A 11 9.90 16.55 16.44
C PHE A 11 11.26 17.26 16.67
N LEU A 12 11.23 18.57 16.91
CA LEU A 12 12.44 19.34 17.18
C LEU A 12 13.15 18.86 18.45
N ASN A 13 12.39 18.55 19.51
CA ASN A 13 12.96 18.05 20.76
C ASN A 13 13.56 16.65 20.59
N ALA A 14 12.93 15.76 19.81
CA ALA A 14 13.50 14.47 19.47
C ALA A 14 14.78 14.63 18.66
N LEU A 15 14.76 15.46 17.62
CA LEU A 15 15.92 15.74 16.77
C LEU A 15 17.09 16.34 17.58
N LEU A 16 16.83 17.34 18.43
CA LEU A 16 17.83 17.95 19.29
C LEU A 16 18.36 16.94 20.31
N GLY A 17 17.51 16.10 20.89
CA GLY A 17 17.89 15.04 21.80
C GLY A 17 18.87 14.05 21.19
N ASP A 18 18.64 13.67 19.93
CA ASP A 18 19.52 12.77 19.20
C ASP A 18 20.81 13.46 18.75
N LEU A 19 20.75 14.73 18.34
CA LEU A 19 21.90 15.54 18.00
C LEU A 19 22.87 15.76 19.18
N MET A 20 22.35 15.79 20.40
CA MET A 20 23.19 15.99 21.61
C MET A 20 23.80 14.69 22.13
N LYS A 21 23.31 13.53 21.73
CA LYS A 21 23.78 12.22 22.19
C LYS A 21 25.00 11.69 21.44
N GLU A 22 25.08 11.98 20.13
CA GLU A 22 26.22 11.58 19.30
C GLU A 22 26.51 12.62 18.20
N PRO A 23 27.75 12.81 17.78
CA PRO A 23 28.05 13.65 16.61
C PRO A 23 27.42 12.99 15.39
N ILE A 24 26.50 13.70 14.71
CA ILE A 24 25.87 13.23 13.48
C ILE A 24 26.96 13.00 12.45
N ARG A 25 27.28 11.73 12.22
CA ARG A 25 28.14 11.28 11.11
C ARG A 25 27.34 10.97 9.85
N SER A 26 26.01 11.08 9.93
CA SER A 26 25.11 10.81 8.81
C SER A 26 24.80 12.09 8.03
N THR A 27 24.72 11.96 6.72
CA THR A 27 24.24 13.00 5.83
C THR A 27 22.85 12.66 5.36
N PHE A 28 21.97 13.65 5.22
CA PHE A 28 20.69 13.48 4.55
C PHE A 28 20.66 14.31 3.27
N LYS A 29 19.89 13.85 2.29
CA LYS A 29 19.67 14.55 1.03
C LYS A 29 18.18 14.51 0.70
N ILE A 30 17.63 15.68 0.41
CA ILE A 30 16.27 15.80 -0.13
C ILE A 30 16.40 15.90 -1.65
N THR A 31 15.68 15.07 -2.38
CA THR A 31 15.67 15.06 -3.84
C THR A 31 14.23 15.07 -4.34
N ASN A 32 14.02 15.66 -5.50
CA ASN A 32 12.74 15.63 -6.22
C ASN A 32 12.89 14.72 -7.44
N PHE A 33 12.60 13.43 -7.25
CA PHE A 33 12.64 12.43 -8.31
C PHE A 33 11.25 11.89 -8.60
N ASP A 34 11.02 11.48 -9.83
CA ASP A 34 9.90 10.61 -10.16
C ASP A 34 10.15 9.22 -9.56
N ALA A 35 9.18 8.69 -8.79
CA ALA A 35 9.27 7.36 -8.20
C ALA A 35 9.41 6.25 -9.25
N LYS A 36 8.95 6.50 -10.47
CA LYS A 36 9.08 5.59 -11.62
C LYS A 36 10.46 5.65 -12.28
N ARG A 37 11.30 6.62 -11.87
CA ARG A 37 12.65 6.81 -12.43
C ARG A 37 13.59 7.45 -11.41
N LEU A 38 14.05 6.67 -10.45
CA LEU A 38 14.98 7.14 -9.41
C LEU A 38 16.38 7.38 -10.00
N GLN A 39 16.96 8.55 -9.71
CA GLN A 39 18.33 8.87 -10.12
C GLN A 39 19.36 8.30 -9.14
N LEU A 40 19.25 7.02 -8.86
CA LEU A 40 20.13 6.27 -7.98
C LEU A 40 20.73 5.09 -8.75
N PRO A 41 21.99 4.69 -8.44
CA PRO A 41 22.59 3.52 -9.04
C PRO A 41 21.84 2.22 -8.67
N ASP A 42 21.98 1.20 -9.51
CA ASP A 42 21.48 -0.14 -9.22
C ASP A 42 22.13 -0.68 -7.95
N ASN A 43 21.36 -1.43 -7.14
CA ASN A 43 21.86 -2.09 -5.94
C ASN A 43 22.65 -1.15 -5.01
N SER A 44 22.20 0.10 -4.82
CA SER A 44 22.88 1.11 -4.01
C SER A 44 22.20 1.37 -2.66
N VAL A 45 20.95 0.99 -2.49
CA VAL A 45 20.11 1.30 -1.33
C VAL A 45 20.01 0.08 -0.41
N ASP A 46 20.17 0.28 0.89
CA ASP A 46 20.08 -0.79 1.89
C ASP A 46 18.66 -1.00 2.43
N TYR A 47 17.83 0.05 2.41
CA TYR A 47 16.45 -0.02 2.89
C TYR A 47 15.58 1.04 2.21
N VAL A 48 14.36 0.66 1.89
CA VAL A 48 13.32 1.56 1.37
C VAL A 48 12.12 1.52 2.29
N PHE A 49 11.59 2.69 2.64
CA PHE A 49 10.27 2.83 3.27
C PHE A 49 9.42 3.74 2.41
N THR A 50 8.18 3.37 2.14
CA THR A 50 7.25 4.18 1.37
C THR A 50 5.82 4.05 1.89
N ASP A 51 5.07 5.14 1.71
CA ASP A 51 3.63 5.22 1.83
C ASP A 51 3.12 5.62 0.44
N PRO A 52 2.75 4.64 -0.43
CA PRO A 52 2.37 4.92 -1.81
C PRO A 52 0.99 5.58 -1.88
N PRO A 53 0.65 6.26 -2.98
CA PRO A 53 -0.67 6.86 -3.14
C PRO A 53 -1.78 5.82 -3.13
N TYR A 54 -2.94 6.20 -2.55
CA TYR A 54 -4.10 5.32 -2.29
C TYR A 54 -5.18 5.47 -3.38
N GLY A 55 -4.80 5.36 -4.65
CA GLY A 55 -5.72 5.42 -5.77
C GLY A 55 -6.42 6.77 -5.90
N ASP A 56 -7.75 6.79 -5.72
CA ASP A 56 -8.59 8.00 -5.81
C ASP A 56 -8.82 8.70 -4.46
N SER A 57 -8.26 8.17 -3.38
CA SER A 57 -8.60 8.61 -2.02
C SER A 57 -8.10 10.00 -1.68
N VAL A 58 -6.96 10.42 -2.24
CA VAL A 58 -6.32 11.71 -1.95
C VAL A 58 -5.81 12.36 -3.24
N PRO A 59 -6.38 13.50 -3.63
CA PRO A 59 -5.89 14.29 -4.77
C PRO A 59 -4.66 15.13 -4.34
N TYR A 60 -3.48 14.53 -4.33
CA TYR A 60 -2.27 15.14 -3.77
C TYR A 60 -1.85 16.43 -4.49
N PHE A 61 -1.96 16.48 -5.81
CA PHE A 61 -1.55 17.66 -6.57
C PHE A 61 -2.50 18.83 -6.33
N GLU A 62 -3.80 18.59 -6.19
CA GLU A 62 -4.76 19.64 -5.82
C GLU A 62 -4.53 20.12 -4.38
N GLN A 63 -4.20 19.23 -3.47
CA GLN A 63 -3.90 19.61 -2.08
C GLN A 63 -2.61 20.42 -1.97
N SER A 64 -1.65 20.18 -2.86
CA SER A 64 -0.38 20.91 -2.89
C SER A 64 -0.43 22.24 -3.65
N VAL A 65 -1.59 22.62 -4.24
CA VAL A 65 -1.70 23.79 -5.12
C VAL A 65 -1.25 25.10 -4.47
N ILE A 66 -1.54 25.29 -3.18
CA ILE A 66 -1.13 26.51 -2.44
C ILE A 66 0.40 26.57 -2.34
N TRP A 67 1.04 25.46 -1.99
CA TRP A 67 2.48 25.38 -1.89
C TRP A 67 3.16 25.50 -3.25
N ASN A 68 2.62 24.85 -4.26
CA ASN A 68 3.10 24.91 -5.63
C ASN A 68 3.02 26.35 -6.18
N SER A 69 1.94 27.08 -5.87
CA SER A 69 1.78 28.48 -6.26
C SER A 69 2.83 29.40 -5.61
N TRP A 70 3.15 29.19 -4.35
CA TRP A 70 4.19 29.97 -3.67
C TRP A 70 5.59 29.64 -4.18
N LEU A 71 5.83 28.38 -4.55
CA LEU A 71 7.11 27.93 -5.09
C LEU A 71 7.23 28.18 -6.60
N GLN A 72 6.18 28.73 -7.24
CA GLN A 72 6.10 28.90 -8.69
C GLN A 72 6.33 27.59 -9.46
N PHE A 73 5.89 26.48 -8.88
CA PHE A 73 6.01 25.15 -9.45
C PHE A 73 4.70 24.74 -10.11
N VAL A 74 4.79 24.29 -11.37
CA VAL A 74 3.64 23.74 -12.10
C VAL A 74 3.82 22.22 -12.14
N PRO A 75 2.97 21.45 -11.42
CA PRO A 75 3.04 20.00 -11.45
C PRO A 75 2.58 19.46 -12.81
N ASP A 76 3.23 18.39 -13.24
CA ASP A 76 2.76 17.61 -14.40
C ASP A 76 1.74 16.58 -13.90
N TYR A 77 0.46 16.90 -14.07
CA TYR A 77 -0.65 16.04 -13.63
C TYR A 77 -0.65 14.67 -14.30
N GLN A 78 -0.07 14.52 -15.49
CA GLN A 78 0.05 13.23 -16.17
C GLN A 78 1.04 12.27 -15.49
N GLN A 79 1.99 12.81 -14.72
CA GLN A 79 2.97 11.98 -14.01
C GLN A 79 2.48 11.52 -12.63
N GLU A 80 1.40 12.08 -12.12
CA GLU A 80 0.87 11.67 -10.83
C GLU A 80 0.40 10.21 -10.85
N ILE A 81 0.78 9.44 -9.83
CA ILE A 81 0.31 8.07 -9.62
C ILE A 81 -1.01 8.13 -8.87
N VAL A 82 -2.13 8.05 -9.58
CA VAL A 82 -3.47 8.28 -9.05
C VAL A 82 -4.52 7.62 -9.94
N ILE A 83 -5.71 7.35 -9.39
CA ILE A 83 -6.92 7.07 -10.16
C ILE A 83 -7.72 8.37 -10.23
N SER A 84 -8.06 8.87 -11.43
CA SER A 84 -8.73 10.15 -11.57
C SER A 84 -9.45 10.31 -12.91
N ASP A 85 -10.73 10.64 -12.86
CA ASP A 85 -11.55 10.96 -14.03
C ASP A 85 -11.36 12.41 -14.53
N SER A 86 -10.47 13.19 -13.89
CA SER A 86 -10.25 14.58 -14.29
C SER A 86 -9.71 14.70 -15.71
N ASN A 87 -10.14 15.75 -16.43
CA ASN A 87 -9.69 16.01 -17.81
C ASN A 87 -8.16 16.18 -17.95
N GLN A 88 -7.48 16.46 -16.87
CA GLN A 88 -6.03 16.64 -16.85
C GLN A 88 -5.25 15.32 -16.75
N ARG A 89 -5.89 14.25 -16.30
CA ARG A 89 -5.24 12.96 -16.01
C ARG A 89 -5.82 11.80 -16.80
N HIS A 90 -7.13 11.58 -16.74
CA HIS A 90 -7.83 10.41 -17.32
C HIS A 90 -7.10 9.09 -16.99
N LYS A 91 -6.83 8.86 -15.70
CA LYS A 91 -6.13 7.65 -15.22
C LYS A 91 -7.11 6.71 -14.54
N ASP A 92 -7.33 5.58 -15.16
CA ASP A 92 -8.09 4.45 -14.65
C ASP A 92 -7.25 3.54 -13.74
N ILE A 93 -7.81 2.43 -13.33
CA ILE A 93 -7.15 1.44 -12.49
C ILE A 93 -5.96 0.79 -13.21
N GLU A 94 -6.05 0.57 -14.52
CA GLU A 94 -4.97 -0.04 -15.31
C GLU A 94 -3.76 0.91 -15.39
N ALA A 95 -4.00 2.20 -15.58
CA ALA A 95 -2.94 3.22 -15.54
C ALA A 95 -2.27 3.29 -14.16
N PHE A 96 -3.07 3.20 -13.08
CA PHE A 96 -2.57 3.15 -11.72
C PHE A 96 -1.73 1.89 -11.45
N GLU A 97 -2.21 0.71 -11.86
CA GLU A 97 -1.47 -0.56 -11.77
C GLU A 97 -0.12 -0.49 -12.48
N HIS A 98 -0.11 0.07 -13.70
CA HIS A 98 1.12 0.27 -14.47
C HIS A 98 2.11 1.20 -13.76
N ASP A 99 1.63 2.34 -13.28
CA ASP A 99 2.47 3.34 -12.60
C ASP A 99 3.05 2.81 -11.27
N ILE A 100 2.25 2.12 -10.46
CA ILE A 100 2.69 1.47 -9.22
C ILE A 100 3.73 0.39 -9.52
N ASN A 101 3.48 -0.46 -10.52
CA ASN A 101 4.44 -1.50 -10.91
C ASN A 101 5.77 -0.90 -11.39
N SER A 102 5.72 0.20 -12.13
CA SER A 102 6.92 0.93 -12.58
C SER A 102 7.72 1.48 -11.40
N ALA A 103 7.04 2.09 -10.41
CA ALA A 103 7.71 2.59 -9.21
C ALA A 103 8.33 1.45 -8.38
N PHE A 104 7.66 0.31 -8.26
CA PHE A 104 8.18 -0.85 -7.53
C PHE A 104 9.34 -1.54 -8.27
N SER A 105 9.33 -1.50 -9.59
CA SER A 105 10.46 -1.93 -10.41
C SER A 105 11.71 -1.07 -10.15
N GLU A 106 11.53 0.25 -10.00
CA GLU A 106 12.63 1.14 -9.61
C GLU A 106 13.12 0.89 -8.18
N ILE A 107 12.21 0.67 -7.23
CA ILE A 107 12.59 0.25 -5.87
C ILE A 107 13.43 -1.03 -5.93
N ARG A 108 12.98 -2.03 -6.72
CA ARG A 108 13.73 -3.26 -6.89
C ARG A 108 15.11 -3.03 -7.51
N ARG A 109 15.21 -2.17 -8.53
CA ARG A 109 16.48 -1.87 -9.20
C ARG A 109 17.50 -1.26 -8.23
N VAL A 110 17.08 -0.27 -7.44
CA VAL A 110 18.00 0.45 -6.54
C VAL A 110 18.30 -0.30 -5.25
N LEU A 111 17.38 -1.13 -4.76
CA LEU A 111 17.56 -1.90 -3.52
C LEU A 111 18.61 -3.01 -3.74
N LYS A 112 19.56 -3.14 -2.82
CA LYS A 112 20.53 -4.23 -2.81
C LYS A 112 19.84 -5.58 -2.60
N ASP A 113 20.44 -6.63 -3.11
CA ASP A 113 19.94 -8.00 -2.92
C ASP A 113 19.89 -8.38 -1.43
N ASN A 114 18.88 -9.15 -1.06
CA ASN A 114 18.60 -9.56 0.31
C ASN A 114 18.33 -8.41 1.31
N LYS A 115 18.15 -7.19 0.83
CA LYS A 115 17.76 -6.02 1.63
C LYS A 115 16.25 -5.83 1.65
N TYR A 116 15.79 -4.90 2.46
CA TYR A 116 14.39 -4.81 2.87
C TYR A 116 13.71 -3.57 2.29
N PHE A 117 12.45 -3.77 1.99
CA PHE A 117 11.51 -2.75 1.55
C PHE A 117 10.26 -2.83 2.42
N SER A 118 9.88 -1.75 3.08
CA SER A 118 8.64 -1.68 3.85
C SER A 118 7.69 -0.66 3.24
N LEU A 119 6.41 -1.00 3.22
CA LEU A 119 5.36 -0.09 2.80
C LEU A 119 4.23 -0.07 3.83
N THR A 120 3.64 1.11 4.01
CA THR A 120 2.32 1.25 4.60
C THR A 120 1.30 1.39 3.48
N PHE A 121 0.13 0.80 3.65
CA PHE A 121 -0.92 0.92 2.65
C PHE A 121 -2.31 0.83 3.26
N HIS A 122 -3.19 1.69 2.75
CA HIS A 122 -4.61 1.68 3.05
C HIS A 122 -5.41 1.66 1.75
N SER A 123 -6.45 0.84 1.67
CA SER A 123 -7.38 0.87 0.54
C SER A 123 -8.80 0.63 1.02
N LEU A 124 -9.73 1.37 0.46
CA LEU A 124 -11.16 1.25 0.73
C LEU A 124 -11.87 0.32 -0.24
N SER A 125 -11.30 0.08 -1.43
CA SER A 125 -11.98 -0.61 -2.53
C SER A 125 -11.46 -2.02 -2.80
N GLY A 126 -10.28 -2.36 -2.39
CA GLY A 126 -9.64 -3.64 -2.75
C GLY A 126 -8.95 -3.64 -4.12
N LEU A 127 -9.31 -2.76 -5.05
CA LEU A 127 -8.67 -2.66 -6.38
C LEU A 127 -7.26 -2.09 -6.28
N GLU A 128 -7.06 -1.07 -5.47
CA GLU A 128 -5.74 -0.50 -5.22
C GLU A 128 -4.85 -1.52 -4.49
N TRP A 129 -5.44 -2.35 -3.63
CA TRP A 129 -4.74 -3.48 -3.01
C TRP A 129 -4.23 -4.49 -4.03
N LYS A 130 -5.07 -4.83 -5.01
CA LYS A 130 -4.69 -5.68 -6.14
C LYS A 130 -3.46 -5.08 -6.87
N ALA A 131 -3.51 -3.80 -7.20
CA ALA A 131 -2.42 -3.10 -7.88
C ALA A 131 -1.10 -3.20 -7.11
N VAL A 132 -1.12 -2.86 -5.82
CA VAL A 132 0.05 -2.90 -4.94
C VAL A 132 0.55 -4.34 -4.72
N SER A 133 -0.36 -5.29 -4.46
CA SER A 133 -0.03 -6.69 -4.27
C SER A 133 0.62 -7.30 -5.51
N ASN A 134 0.01 -7.10 -6.68
CA ASN A 134 0.55 -7.58 -7.94
C ASN A 134 1.93 -6.96 -8.23
N ALA A 135 2.10 -5.66 -7.98
CA ALA A 135 3.41 -5.01 -8.16
C ALA A 135 4.49 -5.61 -7.25
N CYS A 136 4.17 -5.92 -5.97
CA CYS A 136 5.11 -6.60 -5.07
C CYS A 136 5.49 -7.98 -5.61
N VAL A 137 4.51 -8.75 -6.05
CA VAL A 137 4.70 -10.11 -6.57
C VAL A 137 5.49 -10.10 -7.88
N PHE A 138 5.12 -9.26 -8.85
CA PHE A 138 5.83 -9.12 -10.13
C PHE A 138 7.29 -8.71 -9.94
N ASN A 139 7.55 -7.86 -8.96
CA ASN A 139 8.90 -7.42 -8.64
C ASN A 139 9.64 -8.35 -7.67
N ASN A 140 9.13 -9.57 -7.46
CA ASN A 140 9.80 -10.62 -6.71
C ASN A 140 10.22 -10.20 -5.29
N PHE A 141 9.31 -9.51 -4.59
CA PHE A 141 9.45 -9.16 -3.19
C PHE A 141 8.79 -10.21 -2.31
N ASN A 142 9.55 -10.84 -1.42
CA ASN A 142 9.05 -11.83 -0.49
C ASN A 142 8.65 -11.18 0.84
N VAL A 143 7.44 -11.45 1.32
CA VAL A 143 6.97 -10.99 2.63
C VAL A 143 7.82 -11.59 3.75
N VAL A 144 8.35 -10.72 4.59
CA VAL A 144 9.08 -11.08 5.82
C VAL A 144 8.20 -10.84 7.02
N ASP A 145 7.51 -9.71 7.03
CA ASP A 145 6.68 -9.29 8.14
C ASP A 145 5.40 -8.60 7.65
N TYR A 146 4.31 -8.75 8.40
CA TYR A 146 2.99 -8.24 8.06
C TYR A 146 2.26 -7.84 9.33
N GLU A 147 2.07 -6.53 9.53
CA GLU A 147 1.47 -5.97 10.73
C GLU A 147 0.26 -5.10 10.41
N TRP A 148 -0.70 -5.09 11.31
CA TRP A 148 -1.84 -4.19 11.27
C TRP A 148 -1.60 -2.96 12.14
N LEU A 149 -1.73 -1.79 11.55
CA LEU A 149 -1.66 -0.52 12.25
C LEU A 149 -3.07 -0.01 12.55
N GLU A 150 -3.54 -0.27 13.76
CA GLU A 150 -4.85 0.17 14.18
C GLU A 150 -4.93 1.67 14.29
N GLN A 151 -5.90 2.29 13.62
CA GLN A 151 -6.17 3.71 13.72
C GLN A 151 -7.01 3.99 14.97
N LYS A 152 -6.54 4.87 15.84
CA LYS A 152 -7.28 5.32 17.04
C LYS A 152 -8.44 6.27 16.72
N THR A 153 -8.42 6.92 15.56
CA THR A 153 -9.44 7.88 15.13
C THR A 153 -9.78 7.62 13.67
N TYR A 154 -11.07 7.41 13.39
CA TYR A 154 -11.54 7.14 12.04
C TYR A 154 -12.06 8.42 11.37
N PRO A 155 -11.72 8.68 10.10
CA PRO A 155 -12.34 9.75 9.34
C PRO A 155 -13.84 9.48 9.14
N PRO A 156 -14.67 10.53 9.01
CA PRO A 156 -16.13 10.38 8.89
C PRO A 156 -16.60 9.41 7.80
N ARG A 157 -15.84 9.28 6.72
CA ARG A 157 -16.13 8.34 5.62
C ARG A 157 -16.03 6.87 6.03
N GLN A 158 -15.21 6.55 7.03
CA GLN A 158 -15.03 5.17 7.53
C GLN A 158 -16.02 4.81 8.64
N LEU A 159 -16.54 5.80 9.39
CA LEU A 159 -17.45 5.57 10.52
C LEU A 159 -18.76 4.88 10.09
N ASN A 160 -19.24 5.16 8.88
CA ASN A 160 -20.55 4.69 8.40
C ASN A 160 -20.47 3.48 7.46
N ARG A 161 -19.28 2.90 7.23
CA ARG A 161 -19.12 1.76 6.35
C ARG A 161 -18.70 0.52 7.14
N VAL A 162 -19.64 -0.37 7.39
CA VAL A 162 -19.39 -1.68 8.04
C VAL A 162 -18.41 -2.56 7.24
N LYS A 163 -18.33 -2.33 5.93
CA LYS A 163 -17.49 -3.11 5.00
C LYS A 163 -16.13 -2.47 4.68
N SER A 164 -15.78 -1.33 5.30
CA SER A 164 -14.48 -0.70 5.02
C SER A 164 -13.40 -1.22 5.95
N ILE A 165 -12.23 -1.44 5.39
CA ILE A 165 -11.01 -1.74 6.17
C ILE A 165 -10.69 -0.52 7.04
N LYS A 166 -10.51 -0.74 8.34
CA LYS A 166 -10.29 0.32 9.34
C LYS A 166 -8.87 0.23 9.88
N GLY A 167 -7.94 0.91 9.24
CA GLY A 167 -6.53 0.93 9.61
C GLY A 167 -5.62 0.74 8.41
N ASP A 168 -4.33 0.77 8.65
CA ASP A 168 -3.31 0.63 7.63
C ASP A 168 -2.57 -0.70 7.82
N VAL A 169 -2.03 -1.23 6.75
CA VAL A 169 -1.15 -2.40 6.80
C VAL A 169 0.28 -1.93 6.68
N LEU A 170 1.16 -2.45 7.53
CA LEU A 170 2.60 -2.34 7.36
C LEU A 170 3.13 -3.69 6.89
N VAL A 171 3.68 -3.72 5.69
CA VAL A 171 4.28 -4.93 5.13
C VAL A 171 5.75 -4.71 4.89
N THR A 172 6.57 -5.63 5.38
CA THR A 172 8.00 -5.63 5.11
C THR A 172 8.34 -6.79 4.18
N PHE A 173 9.02 -6.46 3.11
CA PHE A 173 9.49 -7.39 2.09
C PHE A 173 11.01 -7.47 2.08
N ARG A 174 11.51 -8.58 1.58
CA ARG A 174 12.92 -8.76 1.22
C ARG A 174 13.04 -8.92 -0.29
N LYS A 175 13.97 -8.20 -0.90
CA LYS A 175 14.32 -8.41 -2.31
C LYS A 175 14.97 -9.79 -2.46
N ASN A 176 14.33 -10.67 -3.23
CA ASN A 176 14.90 -11.96 -3.55
C ASN A 176 15.76 -11.85 -4.82
N PRO A 177 17.04 -12.23 -4.78
CA PRO A 177 17.90 -12.23 -5.97
C PRO A 177 17.50 -13.30 -6.99
N ALA A 178 16.99 -14.44 -6.53
CA ALA A 178 16.54 -15.52 -7.40
C ALA A 178 15.10 -15.32 -7.87
N PRO A 179 14.75 -15.65 -9.11
CA PRO A 179 13.36 -15.67 -9.56
C PRO A 179 12.51 -16.60 -8.70
N VAL A 180 11.32 -16.14 -8.31
CA VAL A 180 10.33 -16.94 -7.59
C VAL A 180 9.26 -17.41 -8.57
N HIS A 181 8.70 -18.56 -8.29
CA HIS A 181 7.60 -19.09 -9.09
C HIS A 181 6.32 -18.31 -8.81
N LEU A 182 5.88 -17.52 -9.78
CA LEU A 182 4.63 -16.76 -9.69
C LEU A 182 3.45 -17.70 -9.92
N ARG A 183 2.45 -17.61 -9.06
CA ARG A 183 1.20 -18.34 -9.26
C ARG A 183 0.19 -17.46 -9.97
N VAL A 184 0.13 -17.58 -11.29
CA VAL A 184 -0.89 -16.93 -12.09
C VAL A 184 -2.12 -17.83 -12.11
N CYS A 185 -3.25 -17.33 -11.63
CA CYS A 185 -4.52 -18.03 -11.66
C CYS A 185 -5.48 -17.32 -12.62
N ASP A 186 -6.27 -18.06 -13.37
CA ASP A 186 -7.44 -17.46 -13.99
C ASP A 186 -8.49 -17.08 -12.93
N ASP A 187 -9.47 -16.26 -13.32
CA ASP A 187 -10.46 -15.72 -12.38
C ASP A 187 -11.25 -16.84 -11.67
N SER A 188 -11.59 -17.91 -12.38
CA SER A 188 -12.34 -19.04 -11.81
C SER A 188 -11.51 -19.84 -10.81
N GLN A 189 -10.26 -20.06 -11.10
CA GLN A 189 -9.30 -20.69 -10.19
C GLN A 189 -9.09 -19.83 -8.95
N PHE A 190 -8.91 -18.51 -9.13
CA PHE A 190 -8.73 -17.58 -8.02
C PHE A 190 -9.95 -17.55 -7.11
N ILE A 191 -11.17 -17.42 -7.66
CA ILE A 191 -12.41 -17.45 -6.88
C ILE A 191 -12.50 -18.72 -6.05
N ARG A 192 -12.20 -19.88 -6.62
CA ARG A 192 -12.24 -21.16 -5.91
C ARG A 192 -11.28 -21.20 -4.73
N ILE A 193 -9.99 -20.90 -4.98
CA ILE A 193 -8.98 -21.01 -3.92
C ILE A 193 -9.17 -19.96 -2.83
N ILE A 194 -9.63 -18.74 -3.18
CA ILE A 194 -9.89 -17.71 -2.18
C ILE A 194 -11.15 -18.04 -1.36
N THR A 195 -12.17 -18.61 -1.96
CA THR A 195 -13.38 -19.08 -1.24
C THR A 195 -13.04 -20.19 -0.26
N GLU A 196 -12.21 -21.16 -0.65
CA GLU A 196 -11.71 -22.20 0.24
C GLU A 196 -10.93 -21.60 1.41
N PHE A 197 -10.01 -20.66 1.12
CA PHE A 197 -9.22 -19.98 2.16
C PHE A 197 -10.09 -19.20 3.15
N ILE A 198 -11.06 -18.42 2.65
CA ILE A 198 -12.00 -17.65 3.51
C ILE A 198 -12.83 -18.61 4.37
N THR A 199 -13.32 -19.69 3.78
CA THR A 199 -14.11 -20.70 4.49
C THR A 199 -13.32 -21.28 5.68
N GLU A 200 -12.07 -21.65 5.48
CA GLU A 200 -11.20 -22.15 6.54
C GLU A 200 -10.85 -21.07 7.59
N THR A 201 -10.72 -19.82 7.16
CA THR A 201 -10.48 -18.68 8.05
C THR A 201 -11.68 -18.44 8.97
N ILE A 202 -12.90 -18.46 8.43
CA ILE A 202 -14.14 -18.34 9.21
C ILE A 202 -14.31 -19.53 10.18
N LYS A 203 -14.04 -20.76 9.75
CA LYS A 203 -14.07 -21.95 10.64
C LYS A 203 -13.11 -21.86 11.83
N LYS A 204 -12.02 -21.11 11.68
CA LYS A 204 -11.08 -20.83 12.77
C LYS A 204 -11.56 -19.72 13.72
N GLY A 205 -12.74 -19.16 13.49
CA GLY A 205 -13.34 -18.12 14.33
C GLY A 205 -12.95 -16.68 13.93
N ILE A 206 -12.27 -16.49 12.79
CA ILE A 206 -11.97 -15.16 12.26
C ILE A 206 -13.14 -14.75 11.36
N THR A 207 -14.00 -13.85 11.86
CA THR A 207 -15.26 -13.47 11.19
C THR A 207 -15.35 -11.98 10.90
N ASP A 208 -14.56 -11.14 11.56
CA ASP A 208 -14.52 -9.69 11.32
C ASP A 208 -13.96 -9.36 9.95
N THR A 209 -14.55 -8.36 9.28
CA THR A 209 -14.16 -7.93 7.93
C THR A 209 -12.68 -7.58 7.82
N ASN A 210 -12.14 -6.81 8.78
CA ASN A 210 -10.75 -6.39 8.73
C ASN A 210 -9.82 -7.59 8.87
N ALA A 211 -10.10 -8.47 9.83
CA ALA A 211 -9.29 -9.65 10.11
C ALA A 211 -9.29 -10.63 8.92
N ILE A 212 -10.44 -10.83 8.27
CA ILE A 212 -10.53 -11.66 7.05
C ILE A 212 -9.73 -11.02 5.90
N MET A 213 -9.91 -9.72 5.65
CA MET A 213 -9.19 -9.05 4.56
C MET A 213 -7.68 -9.06 4.78
N MET A 214 -7.23 -8.86 6.01
CA MET A 214 -5.81 -8.98 6.36
C MET A 214 -5.27 -10.38 6.10
N ALA A 215 -5.98 -11.41 6.55
CA ALA A 215 -5.57 -12.79 6.33
C ALA A 215 -5.48 -13.13 4.83
N ILE A 216 -6.43 -12.64 4.03
CA ILE A 216 -6.43 -12.82 2.56
C ILE A 216 -5.22 -12.15 1.93
N MET A 217 -4.97 -10.89 2.28
CA MET A 217 -3.88 -10.11 1.69
C MET A 217 -2.51 -10.71 2.04
N GLU A 218 -2.31 -11.07 3.30
CA GLU A 218 -1.09 -11.76 3.73
C GLU A 218 -0.92 -13.09 2.99
N TRP A 219 -1.99 -13.87 2.87
CA TRP A 219 -1.95 -15.15 2.18
C TRP A 219 -1.61 -15.03 0.69
N ILE A 220 -2.20 -14.04 -0.02
CA ILE A 220 -1.92 -13.75 -1.42
C ILE A 220 -0.44 -13.42 -1.61
N LEU A 221 0.08 -12.50 -0.80
CA LEU A 221 1.47 -12.05 -0.89
C LEU A 221 2.48 -13.17 -0.57
N ARG A 222 2.22 -13.96 0.49
CA ARG A 222 3.12 -15.07 0.87
C ARG A 222 3.13 -16.21 -0.14
N ASN A 223 2.02 -16.40 -0.86
CA ASN A 223 1.91 -17.44 -1.89
C ASN A 223 2.25 -16.93 -3.30
N MET A 224 2.71 -15.68 -3.43
CA MET A 224 3.11 -15.07 -4.71
C MET A 224 2.01 -15.18 -5.78
N ILE A 225 0.77 -14.92 -5.38
CA ILE A 225 -0.40 -15.04 -6.25
C ILE A 225 -0.62 -13.71 -6.98
N ILE A 226 -0.74 -13.79 -8.31
CA ILE A 226 -1.19 -12.68 -9.15
C ILE A 226 -2.73 -12.67 -9.16
N ILE A 227 -3.29 -11.57 -8.74
CA ILE A 227 -4.75 -11.35 -8.75
C ILE A 227 -5.15 -10.88 -10.15
N GLY A 228 -6.09 -11.58 -10.78
CA GLY A 228 -6.69 -11.22 -12.07
C GLY A 228 -7.74 -10.11 -11.94
N ASN A 229 -8.84 -10.22 -12.68
CA ASN A 229 -9.92 -9.22 -12.69
C ASN A 229 -10.98 -9.42 -11.60
N VAL A 230 -10.67 -10.20 -10.57
CA VAL A 230 -11.59 -10.51 -9.47
C VAL A 230 -11.33 -9.60 -8.28
N ASP A 231 -12.36 -8.89 -7.86
CA ASP A 231 -12.35 -8.16 -6.60
C ASP A 231 -12.70 -9.10 -5.44
N VAL A 232 -11.85 -9.13 -4.42
CA VAL A 232 -12.01 -9.98 -3.24
C VAL A 232 -13.30 -9.66 -2.46
N PHE A 233 -13.71 -8.39 -2.38
CA PHE A 233 -14.97 -8.01 -1.75
C PHE A 233 -16.18 -8.55 -2.50
N THR A 234 -16.11 -8.65 -3.83
CA THR A 234 -17.12 -9.29 -4.64
C THR A 234 -17.26 -10.78 -4.31
N VAL A 235 -16.15 -11.48 -4.13
CA VAL A 235 -16.17 -12.90 -3.69
C VAL A 235 -16.80 -13.04 -2.31
N LEU A 236 -16.40 -12.21 -1.34
CA LEU A 236 -17.00 -12.19 0.00
C LEU A 236 -18.52 -12.03 -0.07
N ASN A 237 -19.01 -11.01 -0.76
CA ASN A 237 -20.44 -10.71 -0.86
C ASN A 237 -21.24 -11.84 -1.55
N ASN A 238 -20.67 -12.48 -2.55
CA ASN A 238 -21.36 -13.52 -3.32
C ASN A 238 -21.38 -14.87 -2.61
N CYS A 239 -20.29 -15.23 -1.93
CA CYS A 239 -20.11 -16.57 -1.36
C CYS A 239 -20.42 -16.65 0.14
N PHE A 240 -20.41 -15.53 0.86
CA PHE A 240 -20.57 -15.48 2.31
C PHE A 240 -21.69 -14.53 2.73
N GLN A 241 -22.13 -14.64 3.98
CA GLN A 241 -23.18 -13.81 4.56
C GLN A 241 -22.62 -12.90 5.64
N LEU A 242 -22.92 -11.60 5.56
CA LEU A 242 -22.51 -10.57 6.52
C LEU A 242 -23.68 -10.27 7.45
N ASP A 243 -23.45 -10.30 8.76
CA ASP A 243 -24.44 -9.88 9.76
C ASP A 243 -24.42 -8.35 9.97
N LYS A 244 -25.32 -7.87 10.83
CA LYS A 244 -25.44 -6.44 11.16
C LYS A 244 -24.25 -5.91 11.99
N GLU A 245 -23.52 -6.79 12.62
CA GLU A 245 -22.38 -6.49 13.49
C GLU A 245 -21.06 -6.46 12.70
N GLY A 246 -21.07 -6.87 11.43
CA GLY A 246 -19.93 -6.86 10.54
C GLY A 246 -19.15 -8.17 10.51
N ASN A 247 -19.75 -9.27 11.00
CA ASN A 247 -19.15 -10.59 10.98
C ASN A 247 -19.63 -11.42 9.79
N TRP A 248 -18.72 -12.12 9.16
CA TRP A 248 -18.99 -13.00 8.04
C TRP A 248 -19.23 -14.44 8.49
N SER A 249 -20.16 -15.10 7.83
CA SER A 249 -20.48 -16.52 8.03
C SER A 249 -20.61 -17.25 6.69
N ILE A 250 -20.46 -18.56 6.73
CA ILE A 250 -20.66 -19.43 5.58
C ILE A 250 -22.17 -19.48 5.27
N LYS A 251 -22.53 -19.30 3.99
CA LYS A 251 -23.93 -19.43 3.54
C LYS A 251 -24.43 -20.84 3.66
#